data_cc909739b983901f3706f3351b59a444
#
_entry.id   cc909739b983901f3706f3351b59a444
#
_cell.length_a   1.000
_cell.length_b   1.000
_cell.length_c   1.000
_cell.angle_alpha   90.00
_cell.angle_beta   90.00
_cell.angle_gamma   90.00
#
_symmetry.space_group_name_H-M   'P 1'
#
loop_
_entity.id
_entity.type
_entity.pdbx_description
1 polymer ?
#
loop_
_entity_poly.entity_id
_entity_poly.type
_entity_poly.pdbx_seq_one_letter_code
_entity_poly.pdbx_strand_id
1 'polypeptide(L)'
;MSFDLNFIGILIGAIMASSVPLILAASGELITERSGVLNLGVEGMMIIGAISGFALMVVTDNLFFAVVGSMLSGLIISLIFGLLTQSLLTNHVATGLALTIFGIGLSSMIGKEYIGTPIEGLTPWYFVIFSFIKSVSSAPQIL
;
A
#
# COMPACT_ATOMS: atom_id res chain seq x y z
N MET A 1 -21.51 11.70 25.56
CA MET A 1 -20.59 11.53 24.44
C MET A 1 -21.42 11.72 23.17
N SER A 2 -21.49 12.94 22.63
CA SER A 2 -22.25 13.23 21.42
C SER A 2 -21.44 12.70 20.24
N PHE A 3 -21.96 11.68 19.58
CA PHE A 3 -21.41 11.24 18.31
C PHE A 3 -21.79 12.28 17.25
N ASP A 4 -20.91 13.24 17.03
CA ASP A 4 -21.09 14.23 15.99
C ASP A 4 -21.02 13.57 14.62
N LEU A 5 -21.94 13.92 13.72
CA LEU A 5 -21.97 13.42 12.33
C LEU A 5 -20.62 13.60 11.63
N ASN A 6 -19.88 14.65 11.99
CA ASN A 6 -18.52 14.90 11.50
C ASN A 6 -17.54 13.82 11.95
N PHE A 7 -17.62 13.35 13.20
CA PHE A 7 -16.78 12.26 13.70
C PHE A 7 -17.03 10.95 12.95
N ILE A 8 -18.30 10.63 12.70
CA ILE A 8 -18.67 9.44 11.92
C ILE A 8 -18.15 9.56 10.49
N GLY A 9 -18.26 10.72 9.86
CA GLY A 9 -17.71 10.94 8.50
C GLY A 9 -16.20 10.75 8.42
N ILE A 10 -15.44 11.29 9.38
CA ILE A 10 -13.99 11.10 9.48
C ILE A 10 -13.63 9.62 9.68
N LEU A 11 -14.37 8.94 10.57
CA LEU A 11 -14.14 7.54 10.86
C LEU A 11 -14.37 6.64 9.61
N ILE A 12 -15.48 6.86 8.90
CA ILE A 12 -15.78 6.14 7.66
C ILE A 12 -14.70 6.41 6.60
N GLY A 13 -14.30 7.67 6.43
CA GLY A 13 -13.23 8.03 5.50
C GLY A 13 -11.90 7.34 5.82
N ALA A 14 -11.51 7.28 7.09
CA ALA A 14 -10.31 6.58 7.54
C ALA A 14 -10.39 5.06 7.29
N ILE A 15 -11.54 4.44 7.56
CA ILE A 15 -11.76 3.01 7.29
C ILE A 15 -11.67 2.72 5.79
N MET A 16 -12.29 3.53 4.95
CA MET A 16 -12.24 3.37 3.50
C MET A 16 -10.81 3.50 2.97
N ALA A 17 -10.06 4.51 3.41
CA ALA A 17 -8.68 4.71 3.00
C ALA A 17 -7.77 3.53 3.40
N SER A 18 -7.93 3.01 4.62
CA SER A 18 -7.16 1.88 5.13
C SER A 18 -7.53 0.54 4.48
N SER A 19 -8.75 0.41 3.92
CA SER A 19 -9.22 -0.82 3.29
C SER A 19 -8.57 -1.08 1.92
N VAL A 20 -8.20 -0.04 1.19
CA VAL A 20 -7.70 -0.17 -0.18
C VAL A 20 -6.47 -1.08 -0.29
N PRO A 21 -5.38 -0.86 0.48
CA PRO A 21 -4.22 -1.74 0.41
C PRO A 21 -4.54 -3.18 0.84
N LEU A 22 -5.44 -3.35 1.81
CA LEU A 22 -5.85 -4.68 2.27
C LEU A 22 -6.63 -5.45 1.19
N ILE A 23 -7.54 -4.77 0.47
CA ILE A 23 -8.30 -5.37 -0.63
C ILE A 23 -7.36 -5.79 -1.77
N LEU A 24 -6.39 -4.94 -2.12
CA LEU A 24 -5.40 -5.25 -3.15
C LEU A 24 -4.53 -6.44 -2.74
N ALA A 25 -4.05 -6.49 -1.51
CA ALA A 25 -3.28 -7.59 -0.98
C ALA A 25 -4.09 -8.90 -0.96
N ALA A 26 -5.33 -8.86 -0.45
CA ALA A 26 -6.22 -10.02 -0.40
C ALA A 26 -6.58 -10.53 -1.80
N SER A 27 -6.75 -9.65 -2.78
CA SER A 27 -7.01 -10.08 -4.17
C SER A 27 -5.80 -10.78 -4.79
N GLY A 28 -4.58 -10.31 -4.50
CA GLY A 28 -3.34 -10.98 -4.90
C GLY A 28 -3.20 -12.34 -4.23
N GLU A 29 -3.45 -12.44 -2.93
CA GLU A 29 -3.39 -13.69 -2.18
C GLU A 29 -4.41 -14.71 -2.68
N LEU A 30 -5.63 -14.30 -2.99
CA LEU A 30 -6.66 -15.18 -3.55
C LEU A 30 -6.20 -15.84 -4.86
N ILE A 31 -5.42 -15.15 -5.69
CA ILE A 31 -4.88 -15.70 -6.94
C ILE A 31 -3.81 -16.74 -6.64
N THR A 32 -2.92 -16.48 -5.68
CA THR A 32 -1.85 -17.41 -5.28
C THR A 32 -2.42 -18.64 -4.59
N GLU A 33 -3.40 -18.51 -3.72
CA GLU A 33 -4.09 -19.64 -3.08
C GLU A 33 -4.80 -20.54 -4.09
N ARG A 34 -5.46 -19.96 -5.10
CA ARG A 34 -6.09 -20.74 -6.18
C ARG A 34 -5.08 -21.56 -6.99
N SER A 35 -3.84 -21.14 -7.05
CA SER A 35 -2.76 -21.91 -7.67
C SER A 35 -2.12 -22.94 -6.73
N GLY A 36 -2.62 -23.07 -5.51
CA GLY A 36 -2.13 -24.04 -4.52
C GLY A 36 -0.95 -23.55 -3.68
N VAL A 37 -0.64 -22.25 -3.73
CA VAL A 37 0.48 -21.65 -3.00
C VAL A 37 -0.06 -20.74 -1.91
N LEU A 38 0.14 -21.09 -0.64
CA LEU A 38 -0.19 -20.23 0.49
C LEU A 38 0.96 -19.24 0.74
N ASN A 39 0.71 -17.97 0.48
CA ASN A 39 1.73 -16.92 0.61
C ASN A 39 1.57 -16.11 1.89
N LEU A 40 2.17 -16.54 2.98
CA LEU A 40 2.22 -15.78 4.24
C LEU A 40 3.24 -14.61 4.22
N GLY A 41 3.90 -14.38 3.09
CA GLY A 41 4.87 -13.30 2.90
C GLY A 41 4.27 -11.98 2.41
N VAL A 42 2.96 -11.91 2.19
CA VAL A 42 2.28 -10.72 1.65
C VAL A 42 2.52 -9.49 2.52
N GLU A 43 2.49 -9.61 3.84
CA GLU A 43 2.77 -8.50 4.76
C GLU A 43 4.20 -7.96 4.56
N GLY A 44 5.19 -8.85 4.43
CA GLY A 44 6.57 -8.45 4.14
C GLY A 44 6.71 -7.71 2.80
N MET A 45 6.02 -8.20 1.77
CA MET A 45 5.99 -7.56 0.44
C MET A 45 5.35 -6.17 0.50
N MET A 46 4.26 -6.02 1.25
CA MET A 46 3.58 -4.74 1.46
C MET A 46 4.49 -3.73 2.19
N ILE A 47 5.18 -4.16 3.24
CA ILE A 47 6.08 -3.31 4.03
C ILE A 47 7.26 -2.83 3.18
N ILE A 48 7.86 -3.73 2.37
CA ILE A 48 8.96 -3.36 1.47
C ILE A 48 8.46 -2.42 0.37
N GLY A 49 7.29 -2.66 -0.19
CA GLY A 49 6.65 -1.76 -1.15
C GLY A 49 6.41 -0.38 -0.55
N ALA A 50 5.90 -0.32 0.68
CA ALA A 50 5.61 0.94 1.37
C ALA A 50 6.89 1.76 1.63
N ILE A 51 7.94 1.14 2.17
CA ILE A 51 9.19 1.87 2.46
C ILE A 51 9.90 2.32 1.19
N SER A 52 9.86 1.52 0.11
CA SER A 52 10.45 1.88 -1.18
C SER A 52 9.72 3.06 -1.82
N GLY A 53 8.38 3.05 -1.78
CA GLY A 53 7.57 4.17 -2.27
C GLY A 53 7.81 5.45 -1.47
N PHE A 54 7.88 5.33 -0.14
CA PHE A 54 8.18 6.45 0.74
C PHE A 54 9.57 7.04 0.46
N ALA A 55 10.60 6.20 0.39
CA ALA A 55 11.97 6.63 0.11
C ALA A 55 12.08 7.34 -1.25
N LEU A 56 11.45 6.79 -2.28
CA LEU A 56 11.43 7.41 -3.60
C LEU A 56 10.64 8.72 -3.61
N MET A 57 9.56 8.83 -2.86
CA MET A 57 8.82 10.09 -2.72
C MET A 57 9.70 11.17 -2.09
N VAL A 58 10.44 10.85 -1.02
CA VAL A 58 11.36 11.80 -0.36
C VAL A 58 12.49 12.25 -1.30
N VAL A 59 13.05 11.32 -2.10
CA VAL A 59 14.20 11.62 -2.95
C VAL A 59 13.80 12.33 -4.24
N THR A 60 12.67 11.96 -4.86
CA THR A 60 12.28 12.45 -6.19
C THR A 60 11.22 13.54 -6.16
N ASP A 61 10.54 13.71 -5.02
CA ASP A 61 9.36 14.58 -4.86
C ASP A 61 8.30 14.37 -5.95
N ASN A 62 8.21 13.14 -6.46
CA ASN A 62 7.34 12.79 -7.57
C ASN A 62 6.56 11.51 -7.28
N LEU A 63 5.24 11.64 -7.19
CA LEU A 63 4.31 10.56 -6.91
C LEU A 63 4.43 9.41 -7.93
N PHE A 64 4.66 9.70 -9.20
CA PHE A 64 4.75 8.67 -10.23
C PHE A 64 5.91 7.71 -9.96
N PHE A 65 7.09 8.24 -9.65
CA PHE A 65 8.26 7.42 -9.31
C PHE A 65 8.07 6.66 -7.99
N ALA A 66 7.42 7.26 -7.01
CA ALA A 66 7.09 6.60 -5.75
C ALA A 66 6.17 5.38 -5.96
N VAL A 67 5.11 5.54 -6.76
CA VAL A 67 4.16 4.45 -7.07
C VAL A 67 4.84 3.34 -7.88
N VAL A 68 5.53 3.71 -8.97
CA VAL A 68 6.21 2.72 -9.81
C VAL A 68 7.29 1.97 -9.02
N GLY A 69 8.07 2.67 -8.20
CA GLY A 69 9.10 2.05 -7.37
C GLY A 69 8.54 1.12 -6.30
N SER A 70 7.42 1.47 -5.66
CA SER A 70 6.75 0.59 -4.71
C SER A 70 6.22 -0.68 -5.38
N MET A 71 5.66 -0.56 -6.59
CA MET A 71 5.19 -1.72 -7.37
C MET A 71 6.36 -2.62 -7.79
N LEU A 72 7.46 -2.04 -8.26
CA LEU A 72 8.64 -2.80 -8.67
C LEU A 72 9.30 -3.53 -7.50
N SER A 73 9.43 -2.89 -6.35
CA SER A 73 10.00 -3.52 -5.16
C SER A 73 9.14 -4.69 -4.67
N GLY A 74 7.81 -4.51 -4.62
CA GLY A 74 6.89 -5.60 -4.28
C GLY A 74 6.95 -6.75 -5.28
N LEU A 75 7.05 -6.46 -6.58
CA LEU A 75 7.22 -7.46 -7.64
C LEU A 75 8.53 -8.25 -7.48
N ILE A 76 9.65 -7.59 -7.22
CA ILE A 76 10.94 -8.26 -7.01
C ILE A 76 10.87 -9.23 -5.84
N ILE A 77 10.29 -8.82 -4.71
CA ILE A 77 10.15 -9.69 -3.54
C ILE A 77 9.19 -10.86 -3.82
N SER A 78 8.11 -10.60 -4.55
CA SER A 78 7.18 -11.65 -4.98
C SER A 78 7.85 -12.66 -5.91
N LEU A 79 8.72 -12.22 -6.82
CA LEU A 79 9.51 -13.11 -7.67
C LEU A 79 10.49 -13.97 -6.85
N ILE A 80 11.15 -13.40 -5.85
CA ILE A 80 12.02 -14.16 -4.94
C ILE A 80 11.22 -15.24 -4.21
N PHE A 81 10.03 -14.89 -3.67
CA PHE A 81 9.14 -15.89 -3.06
C PHE A 81 8.76 -16.99 -4.04
N GLY A 82 8.35 -16.64 -5.26
CA GLY A 82 7.99 -17.59 -6.31
C GLY A 82 9.15 -18.51 -6.70
N LEU A 83 10.37 -17.99 -6.84
CA LEU A 83 11.56 -18.80 -7.11
C LEU A 83 11.85 -19.78 -5.98
N LEU A 84 11.78 -19.35 -4.73
CA LEU A 84 12.03 -20.20 -3.57
C LEU A 84 10.99 -21.32 -3.46
N THR A 85 9.72 -21.01 -3.66
CA THR A 85 8.63 -21.97 -3.46
C THR A 85 8.40 -22.87 -4.66
N GLN A 86 8.56 -22.37 -5.89
CA GLN A 86 8.27 -23.12 -7.11
C GLN A 86 9.52 -23.83 -7.68
N SER A 87 10.69 -23.18 -7.64
CA SER A 87 11.91 -23.76 -8.21
C SER A 87 12.68 -24.57 -7.19
N LEU A 88 12.81 -24.10 -5.95
CA LEU A 88 13.52 -24.81 -4.89
C LEU A 88 12.60 -25.69 -4.04
N LEU A 89 11.29 -25.70 -4.33
CA LEU A 89 10.27 -26.51 -3.65
C LEU A 89 10.32 -26.39 -2.12
N THR A 90 10.62 -25.20 -1.62
CA THR A 90 10.65 -24.92 -0.19
C THR A 90 9.24 -24.88 0.40
N ASN A 91 9.15 -25.05 1.72
CA ASN A 91 7.86 -24.93 2.41
C ASN A 91 7.31 -23.52 2.29
N HIS A 92 6.15 -23.36 1.68
CA HIS A 92 5.49 -22.08 1.39
C HIS A 92 5.27 -21.24 2.64
N VAL A 93 4.81 -21.87 3.73
CA VAL A 93 4.54 -21.20 5.01
C VAL A 93 5.82 -20.67 5.64
N ALA A 94 6.84 -21.51 5.76
CA ALA A 94 8.11 -21.12 6.35
C ALA A 94 8.81 -20.02 5.54
N THR A 95 8.80 -20.14 4.21
CA THR A 95 9.38 -19.14 3.30
C THR A 95 8.64 -17.81 3.39
N GLY A 96 7.30 -17.83 3.44
CA GLY A 96 6.49 -16.64 3.59
C GLY A 96 6.76 -15.91 4.91
N LEU A 97 6.78 -16.63 6.03
CA LEU A 97 7.10 -16.06 7.34
C LEU A 97 8.52 -15.48 7.40
N ALA A 98 9.51 -16.19 6.84
CA ALA A 98 10.89 -15.69 6.75
C ALA A 98 10.95 -14.39 5.94
N LEU A 99 10.18 -14.30 4.84
CA LEU A 99 10.10 -13.11 4.01
C LEU A 99 9.44 -11.93 4.75
N THR A 100 8.42 -12.19 5.57
CA THR A 100 7.78 -11.16 6.40
C THR A 100 8.77 -10.60 7.42
N ILE A 101 9.51 -11.46 8.13
CA ILE A 101 10.53 -11.02 9.08
C ILE A 101 11.64 -10.24 8.37
N PHE A 102 12.08 -10.71 7.21
CA PHE A 102 13.06 -10.00 6.38
C PHE A 102 12.54 -8.62 5.95
N GLY A 103 11.27 -8.54 5.51
CA GLY A 103 10.62 -7.30 5.12
C GLY A 103 10.57 -6.27 6.25
N ILE A 104 10.20 -6.69 7.46
CA ILE A 104 10.17 -5.85 8.65
C ILE A 104 11.59 -5.33 8.97
N GLY A 105 12.59 -6.22 8.96
CA GLY A 105 13.99 -5.85 9.22
C GLY A 105 14.54 -4.87 8.19
N LEU A 106 14.34 -5.14 6.91
CA LEU A 106 14.79 -4.29 5.81
C LEU A 106 14.10 -2.92 5.84
N SER A 107 12.79 -2.89 6.07
CA SER A 107 12.03 -1.66 6.19
C SER A 107 12.50 -0.81 7.38
N SER A 108 12.77 -1.44 8.52
CA SER A 108 13.29 -0.74 9.70
C SER A 108 14.68 -0.15 9.45
N MET A 109 15.54 -0.86 8.73
CA MET A 109 16.88 -0.41 8.39
C MET A 109 16.85 0.79 7.45
N ILE A 110 16.11 0.69 6.34
CA ILE A 110 15.98 1.77 5.35
C ILE A 110 15.21 2.95 5.95
N GLY A 111 14.12 2.68 6.66
CA GLY A 111 13.26 3.71 7.24
C GLY A 111 13.94 4.58 8.27
N LYS A 112 15.01 4.09 8.91
CA LYS A 112 15.76 4.86 9.90
C LYS A 112 16.30 6.19 9.38
N GLU A 113 16.69 6.24 8.11
CA GLU A 113 17.22 7.45 7.47
C GLU A 113 16.13 8.50 7.19
N TYR A 114 14.87 8.07 7.13
CA TYR A 114 13.74 8.92 6.80
C TYR A 114 12.87 9.32 8.01
N ILE A 115 13.27 8.95 9.23
CA ILE A 115 12.54 9.33 10.45
C ILE A 115 12.53 10.85 10.60
N GLY A 116 11.32 11.41 10.69
CA GLY A 116 11.13 12.86 10.89
C GLY A 116 11.18 13.69 9.61
N THR A 117 11.29 13.08 8.43
CA THR A 117 11.14 13.80 7.16
C THR A 117 9.65 14.03 6.87
N PRO A 118 9.17 15.28 6.87
CA PRO A 118 7.79 15.56 6.49
C PRO A 118 7.63 15.40 4.98
N ILE A 119 6.61 14.66 4.55
CA ILE A 119 6.17 14.66 3.16
C ILE A 119 4.89 15.48 3.08
N GLU A 120 4.78 16.35 2.06
CA GLU A 120 3.49 16.97 1.75
C GLU A 120 2.50 15.85 1.43
N GLY A 121 1.42 15.79 2.23
CA GLY A 121 0.42 14.73 2.10
C GLY A 121 -0.16 14.71 0.69
N LEU A 122 -0.23 13.52 0.11
CA LEU A 122 -0.94 13.32 -1.15
C LEU A 122 -2.35 13.86 -1.00
N THR A 123 -2.77 14.76 -1.89
CA THR A 123 -4.16 15.17 -1.96
C THR A 123 -4.99 13.92 -2.23
N PRO A 124 -5.82 13.50 -1.28
CA PRO A 124 -6.56 12.26 -1.45
C PRO A 124 -7.47 12.38 -2.67
N TRP A 125 -7.50 11.35 -3.50
CA TRP A 125 -8.31 11.31 -4.73
C TRP A 125 -9.79 11.64 -4.49
N TYR A 126 -10.33 11.31 -3.30
CA TYR A 126 -11.69 11.71 -2.94
C TYR A 126 -11.84 13.23 -2.81
N PHE A 127 -10.78 13.95 -2.44
CA PHE A 127 -10.82 15.41 -2.38
C PHE A 127 -10.89 16.02 -3.77
N VAL A 128 -10.19 15.41 -4.76
CA VAL A 128 -10.27 15.81 -6.17
C VAL A 128 -11.67 15.54 -6.71
N ILE A 129 -12.23 14.35 -6.45
CA ILE A 129 -13.59 13.99 -6.86
C ILE A 129 -14.63 14.90 -6.19
N PHE A 130 -14.48 15.14 -4.88
CA PHE A 130 -15.40 16.01 -4.14
C PHE A 130 -15.31 17.46 -4.59
N SER A 131 -14.11 17.96 -4.87
CA SER A 131 -13.88 19.29 -5.44
C SER A 131 -14.50 19.42 -6.84
N PHE A 132 -14.36 18.38 -7.66
CA PHE A 132 -15.00 18.31 -8.97
C PHE A 132 -16.53 18.31 -8.88
N ILE A 133 -17.11 17.47 -8.02
CA ILE A 133 -18.57 17.42 -7.77
C ILE A 133 -19.06 18.77 -7.26
N LYS A 134 -18.35 19.40 -6.34
CA LYS A 134 -18.69 20.73 -5.81
C LYS A 134 -18.62 21.80 -6.90
N SER A 135 -17.61 21.73 -7.79
CA SER A 135 -17.48 22.65 -8.92
C SER A 135 -18.62 22.48 -9.92
N VAL A 136 -19.05 21.26 -10.20
CA VAL A 136 -20.18 20.97 -11.08
C VAL A 136 -21.51 21.41 -10.45
N SER A 137 -21.67 21.20 -9.14
CA SER A 137 -22.88 21.61 -8.40
C SER A 137 -23.01 23.13 -8.22
N SER A 138 -21.89 23.86 -8.26
CA SER A 138 -21.86 25.33 -8.15
C SER A 138 -21.88 26.04 -9.51
N ALA A 139 -21.94 25.28 -10.61
CA ALA A 139 -22.13 25.86 -11.94
C ALA A 139 -23.48 26.61 -11.99
N PRO A 140 -23.50 27.90 -12.38
CA PRO A 140 -24.75 28.66 -12.46
C PRO A 140 -25.70 27.95 -13.41
N GLN A 141 -26.90 27.67 -12.90
CA GLN A 141 -28.00 27.16 -13.73
C GLN A 141 -28.31 28.26 -14.74
N ILE A 142 -27.77 28.13 -15.96
CA ILE A 142 -28.14 29.01 -17.08
C ILE A 142 -29.53 28.52 -17.52
N LEU A 143 -30.56 29.18 -16.99
CA LEU A 143 -31.91 29.21 -17.56
C LEU A 143 -32.09 30.55 -18.23
#